data_7d9842a832597128db22c3834b73bc47
#
_entry.id   7d9842a832597128db22c3834b73bc47
#
_cell.length_a   1.000
_cell.length_b   1.000
_cell.length_c   1.000
_cell.angle_alpha   90.00
_cell.angle_beta   90.00
_cell.angle_gamma   90.00
#
_symmetry.space_group_name_H-M   'P 1'
#
loop_
_entity.id
_entity.type
_entity.pdbx_description
1 polymer ?
#
loop_
_entity_poly.entity_id
_entity_poly.type
_entity_poly.pdbx_seq_one_letter_code
_entity_poly.pdbx_strand_id
1 'polypeptide(L)'
;MNDFYKNIKLIENPDDLLVLVNKNNMLYQKFIPNNLEKINELYSVDTKYLRNEAKECFEKLCKDAKKLNLSIKAESTYRSFEYQKKLYDNYVLKYGSKYANACSAKPGHSEHQTGLAVDVRGSEGDYNNFSNTKEFSWMIKNAPNYGFILRYPYDKQNITGFKYEPWHYRYVGKIALEITKNNLTLEEYLENNI
;
A
#
# COMPACT_ATOMS: atom_id res chain seq x y z
N MET A 1 -15.59 8.62 -18.09
CA MET A 1 -14.64 9.32 -17.21
C MET A 1 -14.87 8.79 -15.81
N ASN A 2 -13.85 8.21 -15.19
CA ASN A 2 -13.99 7.68 -13.84
C ASN A 2 -14.20 8.84 -12.85
N ASP A 3 -15.27 8.74 -12.06
CA ASP A 3 -15.72 9.80 -11.14
C ASP A 3 -14.95 9.76 -9.79
N PHE A 4 -13.61 9.78 -9.87
CA PHE A 4 -12.76 9.80 -8.69
C PHE A 4 -12.93 11.10 -7.89
N TYR A 5 -13.04 10.98 -6.58
CA TYR A 5 -13.27 12.05 -5.61
C TYR A 5 -14.62 12.79 -5.77
N LYS A 6 -15.63 12.19 -6.42
CA LYS A 6 -16.94 12.83 -6.59
C LYS A 6 -18.00 12.31 -5.63
N ASN A 7 -18.08 11.00 -5.42
CA ASN A 7 -19.04 10.35 -4.53
C ASN A 7 -18.30 9.72 -3.34
N ILE A 8 -17.74 10.57 -2.47
CA ILE A 8 -16.92 10.13 -1.35
C ILE A 8 -17.82 9.52 -0.27
N LYS A 9 -17.50 8.29 0.14
CA LYS A 9 -18.13 7.58 1.25
C LYS A 9 -17.17 7.54 2.43
N LEU A 10 -17.67 7.84 3.62
CA LEU A 10 -16.94 7.62 4.86
C LEU A 10 -17.00 6.12 5.20
N ILE A 11 -15.85 5.53 5.49
CA ILE A 11 -15.74 4.13 5.87
C ILE A 11 -16.28 3.92 7.28
N GLU A 12 -17.25 3.01 7.44
CA GLU A 12 -17.89 2.70 8.72
C GLU A 12 -17.05 1.75 9.58
N ASN A 13 -16.40 0.76 8.95
CA ASN A 13 -15.55 -0.22 9.64
C ASN A 13 -14.08 -0.13 9.18
N PRO A 14 -13.31 0.85 9.69
CA PRO A 14 -11.94 1.08 9.24
C PRO A 14 -10.93 0.04 9.75
N ASP A 15 -11.29 -0.76 10.76
CA ASP A 15 -10.44 -1.83 11.30
C ASP A 15 -10.55 -3.14 10.52
N ASP A 16 -11.47 -3.24 9.56
CA ASP A 16 -11.58 -4.41 8.69
C ASP A 16 -10.27 -4.64 7.93
N LEU A 17 -9.83 -5.90 7.86
CA LEU A 17 -8.62 -6.27 7.12
C LEU A 17 -8.74 -5.97 5.62
N LEU A 18 -9.95 -6.10 5.09
CA LEU A 18 -10.26 -5.89 3.68
C LEU A 18 -10.82 -4.49 3.42
N VAL A 19 -10.67 -3.57 4.37
CA VAL A 19 -11.14 -2.20 4.21
C VAL A 19 -10.64 -1.59 2.90
N LEU A 20 -11.55 -1.13 2.06
CA LEU A 20 -11.24 -0.49 0.79
C LEU A 20 -11.07 1.02 1.01
N VAL A 21 -9.83 1.47 1.04
CA VAL A 21 -9.48 2.89 1.08
C VAL A 21 -8.99 3.30 -0.29
N ASN A 22 -9.69 4.21 -0.93
CA ASN A 22 -9.35 4.72 -2.26
C ASN A 22 -9.91 6.14 -2.48
N LYS A 23 -9.92 6.61 -3.72
CA LYS A 23 -10.37 7.97 -4.03
C LYS A 23 -11.85 8.24 -3.72
N ASN A 24 -12.67 7.20 -3.58
CA ASN A 24 -14.11 7.32 -3.29
C ASN A 24 -14.48 6.85 -1.87
N ASN A 25 -13.60 6.13 -1.20
CA ASN A 25 -13.81 5.65 0.17
C ASN A 25 -12.73 6.23 1.09
N MET A 26 -13.14 7.01 2.09
CA MET A 26 -12.22 7.71 2.97
C MET A 26 -12.33 7.28 4.43
N LEU A 27 -11.19 7.28 5.10
CA LEU A 27 -11.08 7.14 6.54
C LEU A 27 -11.34 8.49 7.22
N TYR A 28 -11.92 8.48 8.41
CA TYR A 28 -12.05 9.70 9.20
C TYR A 28 -10.70 10.15 9.76
N GLN A 29 -10.58 11.46 10.00
CA GLN A 29 -9.31 12.09 10.37
C GLN A 29 -8.64 11.47 11.59
N LYS A 30 -9.42 11.18 12.65
CA LYS A 30 -8.90 10.66 13.91
C LYS A 30 -8.65 9.15 13.93
N PHE A 31 -8.86 8.45 12.81
CA PHE A 31 -8.63 7.01 12.77
C PHE A 31 -7.15 6.68 12.92
N ILE A 32 -6.84 5.88 13.92
CA ILE A 32 -5.53 5.28 14.16
C ILE A 32 -5.78 3.80 14.46
N PRO A 33 -5.16 2.87 13.73
CA PRO A 33 -5.31 1.43 14.03
C PRO A 33 -4.82 1.09 15.45
N ASN A 34 -5.57 0.23 16.15
CA ASN A 34 -5.29 -0.09 17.56
C ASN A 34 -4.05 -0.97 17.80
N ASN A 35 -3.60 -1.69 16.78
CA ASN A 35 -2.56 -2.72 16.89
C ASN A 35 -1.32 -2.41 16.02
N LEU A 36 -0.95 -1.14 15.94
CA LEU A 36 0.28 -0.72 15.27
C LEU A 36 1.51 -1.18 16.08
N GLU A 37 2.40 -1.91 15.41
CA GLU A 37 3.66 -2.36 15.98
C GLU A 37 4.87 -1.93 15.15
N LYS A 38 5.99 -1.70 15.82
CA LYS A 38 7.25 -1.34 15.19
C LYS A 38 7.81 -2.51 14.41
N ILE A 39 8.17 -2.28 13.14
CA ILE A 39 8.91 -3.23 12.30
C ILE A 39 10.35 -3.32 12.81
N ASN A 40 10.93 -4.51 12.75
CA ASN A 40 12.33 -4.73 13.05
C ASN A 40 13.23 -3.86 12.15
N GLU A 41 14.22 -3.19 12.76
CA GLU A 41 15.13 -2.26 12.08
C GLU A 41 15.95 -2.90 10.95
N LEU A 42 16.12 -4.22 10.98
CA LEU A 42 16.75 -4.96 9.88
C LEU A 42 15.94 -4.88 8.58
N TYR A 43 14.62 -4.71 8.67
CA TYR A 43 13.67 -4.75 7.56
C TYR A 43 12.98 -3.41 7.29
N SER A 44 13.45 -2.34 7.90
CA SER A 44 12.91 -0.99 7.68
C SER A 44 14.01 0.04 7.48
N VAL A 45 13.65 1.13 6.80
CA VAL A 45 14.43 2.36 6.76
C VAL A 45 13.84 3.26 7.84
N ASP A 46 14.57 3.54 8.87
CA ASP A 46 14.09 4.24 10.06
C ASP A 46 12.95 3.50 10.79
N THR A 47 12.36 4.16 11.79
CA THR A 47 11.25 3.61 12.56
C THR A 47 9.96 3.59 11.74
N LYS A 48 9.42 2.42 11.50
CA LYS A 48 8.19 2.17 10.72
C LYS A 48 7.22 1.30 11.52
N TYR A 49 5.93 1.48 11.28
CA TYR A 49 4.85 0.76 11.96
C TYR A 49 3.89 0.13 10.96
N LEU A 50 3.47 -1.09 11.22
CA LEU A 50 2.34 -1.76 10.56
C LEU A 50 1.41 -2.34 11.62
N ARG A 51 0.19 -2.69 11.25
CA ARG A 51 -0.64 -3.55 12.10
C ARG A 51 0.10 -4.87 12.35
N ASN A 52 -0.05 -5.43 13.55
CA ASN A 52 0.73 -6.61 13.98
C ASN A 52 0.73 -7.74 12.96
N GLU A 53 -0.42 -8.16 12.47
CA GLU A 53 -0.55 -9.24 11.50
C GLU A 53 0.19 -8.96 10.18
N ALA A 54 0.11 -7.73 9.68
CA ALA A 54 0.84 -7.32 8.47
C ALA A 54 2.34 -7.24 8.72
N LYS A 55 2.76 -6.75 9.90
CA LYS A 55 4.17 -6.68 10.33
C LYS A 55 4.80 -8.06 10.38
N GLU A 56 4.16 -9.03 11.06
CA GLU A 56 4.69 -10.39 11.20
C GLU A 56 4.89 -11.07 9.84
N CYS A 57 3.91 -10.93 8.96
CA CYS A 57 3.98 -11.46 7.60
C CYS A 57 5.06 -10.75 6.77
N PHE A 58 5.21 -9.42 6.90
CA PHE A 58 6.23 -8.65 6.21
C PHE A 58 7.65 -9.01 6.68
N GLU A 59 7.87 -9.14 7.98
CA GLU A 59 9.18 -9.54 8.53
C GLU A 59 9.56 -10.95 8.09
N LYS A 60 8.59 -11.87 8.03
CA LYS A 60 8.80 -13.23 7.48
C LYS A 60 9.17 -13.19 6.00
N LEU A 61 8.47 -12.39 5.21
CA LEU A 61 8.78 -12.16 3.79
C LEU A 61 10.21 -11.66 3.62
N CYS A 62 10.60 -10.61 4.35
CA CYS A 62 11.95 -10.05 4.29
C CYS A 62 13.02 -11.05 4.73
N LYS A 63 12.76 -11.83 5.77
CA LYS A 63 13.65 -12.90 6.25
C LYS A 63 13.87 -13.97 5.18
N ASP A 64 12.83 -14.38 4.49
CA ASP A 64 12.94 -15.42 3.45
C ASP A 64 13.62 -14.88 2.17
N ALA A 65 13.34 -13.64 1.77
CA ALA A 65 14.07 -12.96 0.71
C ALA A 65 15.57 -12.85 1.01
N LYS A 66 15.94 -12.52 2.25
CA LYS A 66 17.33 -12.43 2.71
C LYS A 66 18.11 -13.74 2.55
N LYS A 67 17.48 -14.90 2.70
CA LYS A 67 18.11 -16.22 2.47
C LYS A 67 18.56 -16.39 1.00
N LEU A 68 17.95 -15.63 0.09
CA LEU A 68 18.28 -15.59 -1.34
C LEU A 68 19.18 -14.40 -1.72
N ASN A 69 19.79 -13.74 -0.72
CA ASN A 69 20.60 -12.54 -0.88
C ASN A 69 19.84 -11.35 -1.49
N LEU A 70 18.52 -11.29 -1.28
CA LEU A 70 17.68 -10.15 -1.64
C LEU A 70 17.47 -9.27 -0.42
N SER A 71 17.54 -7.95 -0.60
CA SER A 71 17.34 -6.97 0.47
C SER A 71 16.04 -6.21 0.24
N ILE A 72 15.00 -6.54 0.99
CA ILE A 72 13.72 -5.85 0.97
C ILE A 72 13.56 -5.11 2.29
N LYS A 73 13.27 -3.80 2.20
CA LYS A 73 13.03 -2.95 3.38
C LYS A 73 11.79 -2.10 3.20
N ALA A 74 11.07 -1.89 4.30
CA ALA A 74 9.99 -0.91 4.36
C ALA A 74 10.55 0.51 4.27
N GLU A 75 10.16 1.25 3.24
CA GLU A 75 10.49 2.66 3.04
C GLU A 75 9.45 3.56 3.67
N SER A 76 8.17 3.25 3.46
CA SER A 76 7.03 3.94 4.04
C SER A 76 5.96 2.94 4.47
N THR A 77 5.29 3.21 5.58
CA THR A 77 4.27 2.34 6.14
C THR A 77 3.11 3.16 6.70
N TYR A 78 2.68 2.95 7.95
CA TYR A 78 1.64 3.78 8.55
C TYR A 78 1.97 5.27 8.43
N ARG A 79 1.00 6.03 7.96
CA ARG A 79 1.02 7.49 7.89
C ARG A 79 -0.27 8.04 8.49
N SER A 80 -0.18 8.97 9.45
CA SER A 80 -1.36 9.64 10.00
C SER A 80 -2.03 10.51 8.94
N PHE A 81 -3.29 10.87 9.18
CA PHE A 81 -4.03 11.83 8.35
C PHE A 81 -3.27 13.15 8.20
N GLU A 82 -2.71 13.69 9.29
CA GLU A 82 -1.98 14.95 9.31
C GLU A 82 -0.67 14.86 8.51
N TYR A 83 0.03 13.74 8.61
CA TYR A 83 1.23 13.50 7.80
C TYR A 83 0.87 13.45 6.31
N GLN A 84 -0.17 12.70 5.95
CA GLN A 84 -0.65 12.60 4.57
C GLN A 84 -1.11 13.95 4.03
N LYS A 85 -1.74 14.78 4.88
CA LYS A 85 -2.16 16.14 4.51
C LYS A 85 -0.94 17.00 4.12
N LYS A 86 0.08 17.03 4.97
CA LYS A 86 1.33 17.78 4.67
C LYS A 86 2.00 17.29 3.38
N LEU A 87 2.05 15.97 3.20
CA LEU A 87 2.63 15.35 2.02
C LEU A 87 1.86 15.78 0.75
N TYR A 88 0.54 15.66 0.76
CA TYR A 88 -0.31 16.01 -0.37
C TYR A 88 -0.24 17.52 -0.69
N ASP A 89 -0.31 18.38 0.33
CA ASP A 89 -0.23 19.84 0.17
C ASP A 89 1.11 20.24 -0.48
N ASN A 90 2.23 19.61 -0.08
CA ASN A 90 3.54 19.83 -0.70
C ASN A 90 3.56 19.41 -2.18
N TYR A 91 2.91 18.28 -2.55
CA TYR A 91 2.77 17.88 -3.95
C TYR A 91 1.94 18.89 -4.75
N VAL A 92 0.85 19.38 -4.18
CA VAL A 92 0.01 20.41 -4.82
C VAL A 92 0.81 21.70 -5.05
N LEU A 93 1.54 22.16 -4.05
CA LEU A 93 2.39 23.37 -4.16
C LEU A 93 3.47 23.21 -5.23
N LYS A 94 4.11 22.05 -5.29
CA LYS A 94 5.26 21.83 -6.19
C LYS A 94 4.85 21.50 -7.63
N TYR A 95 3.77 20.74 -7.82
CA TYR A 95 3.43 20.14 -9.13
C TYR A 95 2.00 20.43 -9.59
N GLY A 96 1.20 21.10 -8.78
CA GLY A 96 -0.21 21.36 -9.04
C GLY A 96 -1.13 20.19 -8.67
N SER A 97 -2.43 20.50 -8.50
CA SER A 97 -3.43 19.53 -8.01
C SER A 97 -3.66 18.35 -8.95
N LYS A 98 -3.59 18.56 -10.27
CA LYS A 98 -3.77 17.48 -11.26
C LYS A 98 -2.70 16.40 -11.12
N TYR A 99 -1.43 16.81 -10.96
CA TYR A 99 -0.33 15.88 -10.75
C TYR A 99 -0.42 15.21 -9.37
N ALA A 100 -0.65 15.99 -8.32
CA ALA A 100 -0.80 15.46 -6.95
C ALA A 100 -1.90 14.38 -6.88
N ASN A 101 -3.06 14.61 -7.48
CA ASN A 101 -4.14 13.63 -7.52
C ASN A 101 -3.80 12.32 -8.27
N ALA A 102 -2.82 12.34 -9.15
CA ALA A 102 -2.43 11.15 -9.91
C ALA A 102 -1.41 10.26 -9.17
N CYS A 103 -0.59 10.85 -8.29
CA CYS A 103 0.53 10.16 -7.65
C CYS A 103 0.52 10.20 -6.12
N SER A 104 -0.45 10.88 -5.49
CA SER A 104 -0.60 10.93 -4.04
C SER A 104 -2.08 10.93 -3.66
N ALA A 105 -2.42 10.17 -2.64
CA ALA A 105 -3.77 10.18 -2.10
C ALA A 105 -4.03 11.47 -1.30
N LYS A 106 -5.27 11.99 -1.38
CA LYS A 106 -5.72 13.02 -0.45
C LYS A 106 -5.72 12.49 0.99
N PRO A 107 -5.64 13.34 2.03
CA PRO A 107 -5.76 12.91 3.43
C PRO A 107 -7.09 12.16 3.65
N GLY A 108 -7.03 11.05 4.37
CA GLY A 108 -8.15 10.12 4.54
C GLY A 108 -8.33 9.09 3.41
N HIS A 109 -7.72 9.30 2.26
CA HIS A 109 -7.83 8.42 1.08
C HIS A 109 -6.57 7.56 0.83
N SER A 110 -5.65 7.53 1.79
CA SER A 110 -4.41 6.74 1.71
C SER A 110 -4.54 5.44 2.50
N GLU A 111 -4.23 4.31 1.86
CA GLU A 111 -4.17 3.02 2.55
C GLU A 111 -3.11 2.97 3.66
N HIS A 112 -2.10 3.82 3.61
CA HIS A 112 -1.10 3.90 4.68
C HIS A 112 -1.71 4.27 6.04
N GLN A 113 -2.85 4.96 6.09
CA GLN A 113 -3.53 5.26 7.35
C GLN A 113 -4.13 4.00 8.00
N THR A 114 -4.35 2.93 7.25
CA THR A 114 -4.82 1.64 7.79
C THR A 114 -3.75 0.84 8.54
N GLY A 115 -2.47 1.17 8.34
CA GLY A 115 -1.36 0.33 8.83
C GLY A 115 -1.22 -1.02 8.10
N LEU A 116 -1.89 -1.19 6.95
CA LEU A 116 -1.87 -2.42 6.14
C LEU A 116 -1.10 -2.25 4.82
N ALA A 117 -0.59 -1.05 4.51
CA ALA A 117 0.18 -0.78 3.31
C ALA A 117 1.65 -0.54 3.62
N VAL A 118 2.51 -1.01 2.73
CA VAL A 118 3.96 -0.82 2.80
C VAL A 118 4.50 -0.45 1.42
N ASP A 119 5.24 0.65 1.37
CA ASP A 119 6.11 0.95 0.25
C ASP A 119 7.47 0.32 0.52
N VAL A 120 7.97 -0.46 -0.42
CA VAL A 120 9.22 -1.19 -0.27
C VAL A 120 10.31 -0.66 -1.20
N ARG A 121 11.56 -0.84 -0.78
CA ARG A 121 12.73 -0.67 -1.65
C ARG A 121 13.64 -1.88 -1.59
N GLY A 122 14.43 -2.05 -2.66
CA GLY A 122 15.46 -3.07 -2.75
C GLY A 122 16.83 -2.60 -2.26
N SER A 123 17.85 -3.40 -2.57
CA SER A 123 19.27 -3.12 -2.23
C SER A 123 19.81 -1.84 -2.87
N GLU A 124 19.32 -1.47 -4.04
CA GLU A 124 19.78 -0.28 -4.78
C GLU A 124 19.27 1.05 -4.20
N GLY A 125 18.34 1.00 -3.27
CA GLY A 125 17.89 2.14 -2.48
C GLY A 125 16.89 3.08 -3.15
N ASP A 126 16.79 3.14 -4.47
CA ASP A 126 15.81 3.95 -5.19
C ASP A 126 14.53 3.16 -5.44
N TYR A 127 13.46 3.46 -4.70
CA TYR A 127 12.18 2.80 -4.86
C TYR A 127 11.49 3.14 -6.20
N ASN A 128 11.82 4.27 -6.85
CA ASN A 128 11.30 4.59 -8.19
C ASN A 128 11.82 3.62 -9.26
N ASN A 129 13.00 3.04 -9.05
CA ASN A 129 13.59 2.04 -9.94
C ASN A 129 13.28 0.59 -9.49
N PHE A 130 12.45 0.41 -8.48
CA PHE A 130 12.21 -0.90 -7.86
C PHE A 130 11.74 -1.96 -8.87
N SER A 131 10.93 -1.58 -9.87
CA SER A 131 10.44 -2.50 -10.91
C SER A 131 11.54 -3.19 -11.74
N ASN A 132 12.75 -2.64 -11.76
CA ASN A 132 13.89 -3.19 -12.50
C ASN A 132 14.80 -4.07 -11.64
N THR A 133 14.45 -4.29 -10.36
CA THR A 133 15.28 -5.03 -9.41
C THR A 133 14.93 -6.52 -9.34
N LYS A 134 15.89 -7.31 -8.83
CA LYS A 134 15.65 -8.73 -8.50
C LYS A 134 14.65 -8.90 -7.37
N GLU A 135 14.65 -7.96 -6.43
CA GLU A 135 13.69 -7.90 -5.33
C GLU A 135 12.26 -7.76 -5.84
N PHE A 136 12.00 -6.88 -6.81
CA PHE A 136 10.68 -6.77 -7.43
C PHE A 136 10.26 -8.06 -8.13
N SER A 137 11.16 -8.66 -8.93
CA SER A 137 10.89 -9.91 -9.63
C SER A 137 10.54 -11.05 -8.67
N TRP A 138 11.14 -11.03 -7.48
CA TRP A 138 10.83 -11.99 -6.41
C TRP A 138 9.52 -11.63 -5.71
N MET A 139 9.29 -10.35 -5.40
CA MET A 139 8.08 -9.86 -4.72
C MET A 139 6.81 -10.20 -5.50
N ILE A 140 6.79 -9.97 -6.80
CA ILE A 140 5.63 -10.29 -7.66
C ILE A 140 5.20 -11.76 -7.53
N LYS A 141 6.16 -12.66 -7.40
CA LYS A 141 5.90 -14.11 -7.30
C LYS A 141 5.57 -14.58 -5.89
N ASN A 142 6.15 -13.93 -4.88
CA ASN A 142 6.17 -14.48 -3.53
C ASN A 142 5.35 -13.66 -2.51
N ALA A 143 5.18 -12.36 -2.70
CA ALA A 143 4.44 -11.54 -1.75
C ALA A 143 3.02 -12.07 -1.45
N PRO A 144 2.26 -12.66 -2.41
CA PRO A 144 0.95 -13.22 -2.13
C PRO A 144 0.96 -14.39 -1.14
N ASN A 145 2.06 -15.16 -1.05
CA ASN A 145 2.22 -16.22 -0.05
C ASN A 145 2.34 -15.69 1.39
N TYR A 146 2.62 -14.39 1.54
CA TYR A 146 2.70 -13.68 2.81
C TYR A 146 1.52 -12.72 3.03
N GLY A 147 0.47 -12.83 2.20
CA GLY A 147 -0.74 -12.03 2.33
C GLY A 147 -0.67 -10.62 1.72
N PHE A 148 0.35 -10.32 0.92
CA PHE A 148 0.50 -9.02 0.25
C PHE A 148 0.18 -9.09 -1.23
N ILE A 149 -0.53 -8.08 -1.73
CA ILE A 149 -0.78 -7.88 -3.16
C ILE A 149 -0.02 -6.64 -3.66
N LEU A 150 0.41 -6.64 -4.92
CA LEU A 150 0.77 -5.42 -5.63
C LEU A 150 -0.51 -4.60 -5.82
N ARG A 151 -0.62 -3.49 -5.10
CA ARG A 151 -1.90 -2.78 -4.96
C ARG A 151 -2.30 -1.99 -6.20
N TYR A 152 -1.34 -1.40 -6.90
CA TYR A 152 -1.54 -0.56 -8.08
C TYR A 152 -0.78 -1.13 -9.28
N PRO A 153 -1.27 -2.25 -9.87
CA PRO A 153 -0.61 -2.90 -10.98
C PRO A 153 -0.72 -2.09 -12.27
N TYR A 154 0.16 -2.40 -13.23
CA TYR A 154 0.11 -1.82 -14.56
C TYR A 154 -1.26 -2.13 -15.21
N ASP A 155 -1.76 -1.22 -16.02
CA ASP A 155 -3.05 -1.32 -16.73
C ASP A 155 -4.34 -1.31 -15.87
N LYS A 156 -4.25 -1.11 -14.54
CA LYS A 156 -5.42 -1.02 -13.64
C LYS A 156 -5.72 0.40 -13.12
N GLN A 157 -5.06 1.42 -13.67
CA GLN A 157 -5.24 2.81 -13.22
C GLN A 157 -6.68 3.33 -13.35
N ASN A 158 -7.42 2.86 -14.35
CA ASN A 158 -8.83 3.22 -14.56
C ASN A 158 -9.76 2.65 -13.48
N ILE A 159 -9.34 1.63 -12.73
CA ILE A 159 -10.06 1.02 -11.62
C ILE A 159 -9.61 1.62 -10.30
N THR A 160 -8.30 1.59 -10.03
CA THR A 160 -7.74 2.04 -8.76
C THR A 160 -7.63 3.56 -8.63
N GLY A 161 -7.56 4.26 -9.76
CA GLY A 161 -7.35 5.71 -9.82
C GLY A 161 -5.90 6.16 -9.62
N PHE A 162 -4.97 5.24 -9.32
CA PHE A 162 -3.55 5.52 -9.12
C PHE A 162 -2.71 4.97 -10.27
N LYS A 163 -1.58 5.62 -10.54
CA LYS A 163 -0.60 5.11 -11.48
C LYS A 163 -0.01 3.79 -11.00
N TYR A 164 0.68 3.09 -11.89
CA TYR A 164 1.49 1.94 -11.51
C TYR A 164 2.52 2.29 -10.43
N GLU A 165 2.49 1.55 -9.33
CA GLU A 165 3.40 1.72 -8.20
C GLU A 165 4.02 0.38 -7.81
N PRO A 166 5.16 -0.01 -8.42
CA PRO A 166 5.80 -1.31 -8.18
C PRO A 166 6.27 -1.52 -6.74
N TRP A 167 6.41 -0.45 -5.98
CA TRP A 167 6.83 -0.46 -4.57
C TRP A 167 5.67 -0.63 -3.59
N HIS A 168 4.41 -0.34 -3.98
CA HIS A 168 3.27 -0.27 -3.06
C HIS A 168 2.56 -1.62 -2.94
N TYR A 169 2.68 -2.23 -1.76
CA TYR A 169 2.05 -3.50 -1.41
C TYR A 169 1.02 -3.32 -0.31
N ARG A 170 -0.14 -3.99 -0.48
CA ARG A 170 -1.22 -3.99 0.50
C ARG A 170 -1.40 -5.38 1.10
N TYR A 171 -1.42 -5.46 2.43
CA TYR A 171 -1.76 -6.68 3.15
C TYR A 171 -3.27 -6.91 3.12
N VAL A 172 -3.68 -8.11 2.68
CA VAL A 172 -5.07 -8.57 2.57
C VAL A 172 -5.24 -9.98 3.13
N GLY A 173 -4.20 -10.52 3.77
CA GLY A 173 -4.23 -11.86 4.35
C GLY A 173 -4.38 -12.97 3.31
N LYS A 174 -5.16 -13.99 3.64
CA LYS A 174 -5.25 -15.24 2.86
C LYS A 174 -5.75 -15.06 1.43
N ILE A 175 -6.52 -14.01 1.16
CA ILE A 175 -7.09 -13.77 -0.17
C ILE A 175 -6.07 -13.25 -1.20
N ALA A 176 -4.85 -12.90 -0.76
CA ALA A 176 -3.80 -12.37 -1.63
C ALA A 176 -3.48 -13.30 -2.81
N LEU A 177 -3.45 -14.61 -2.58
CA LEU A 177 -3.21 -15.61 -3.63
C LEU A 177 -4.33 -15.61 -4.67
N GLU A 178 -5.58 -15.53 -4.25
CA GLU A 178 -6.74 -15.52 -5.14
C GLU A 178 -6.77 -14.26 -6.00
N ILE A 179 -6.60 -13.08 -5.38
CA ILE A 179 -6.51 -11.79 -6.06
C ILE A 179 -5.42 -11.83 -7.12
N THR A 180 -4.21 -12.28 -6.75
CA THR A 180 -3.07 -12.31 -7.66
C THR A 180 -3.24 -13.32 -8.79
N LYS A 181 -3.73 -14.53 -8.50
CA LYS A 181 -3.96 -15.59 -9.49
C LYS A 181 -4.97 -15.17 -10.56
N ASN A 182 -6.01 -14.43 -10.15
CA ASN A 182 -7.06 -13.98 -11.05
C ASN A 182 -6.79 -12.58 -11.65
N ASN A 183 -5.61 -12.01 -11.40
CA ASN A 183 -5.21 -10.67 -11.86
C ASN A 183 -6.24 -9.57 -11.52
N LEU A 184 -6.78 -9.63 -10.29
CA LEU A 184 -7.77 -8.68 -9.78
C LEU A 184 -7.08 -7.54 -9.01
N THR A 185 -7.74 -6.40 -8.95
CA THR A 185 -7.50 -5.38 -7.92
C THR A 185 -8.32 -5.70 -6.66
N LEU A 186 -8.05 -5.01 -5.56
CA LEU A 186 -8.88 -5.15 -4.36
C LEU A 186 -10.32 -4.68 -4.62
N GLU A 187 -10.50 -3.64 -5.44
CA GLU A 187 -11.81 -3.18 -5.90
C GLU A 187 -12.60 -4.28 -6.60
N GLU A 188 -12.00 -4.88 -7.65
CA GLU A 188 -12.64 -5.95 -8.43
C GLU A 188 -12.95 -7.18 -7.57
N TYR A 189 -12.06 -7.53 -6.65
CA TYR A 189 -12.28 -8.66 -5.74
C TYR A 189 -13.49 -8.42 -4.83
N LEU A 190 -13.59 -7.24 -4.22
CA LEU A 190 -14.69 -6.92 -3.32
C LEU A 190 -16.02 -6.79 -4.06
N GLU A 191 -16.04 -6.23 -5.28
CA GLU A 191 -17.26 -6.15 -6.11
C GLU A 191 -17.79 -7.54 -6.49
N ASN A 192 -16.91 -8.52 -6.71
CA ASN A 192 -17.30 -9.87 -7.10
C ASN A 192 -17.75 -10.76 -5.93
N ASN A 193 -17.52 -10.33 -4.68
CA ASN A 193 -17.79 -11.13 -3.47
C ASN A 193 -18.80 -10.48 -2.50
N ILE A 194 -19.56 -9.48 -3.00
CA ILE A 194 -20.69 -8.86 -2.28
C ILE A 194 -22.02 -9.54 -2.62
#